data_381bfb3e975b070af4f073ae85fa7bd7
#
_entry.id   381bfb3e975b070af4f073ae85fa7bd7
#
_cell.length_a   1.000
_cell.length_b   1.000
_cell.length_c   1.000
_cell.angle_alpha   90.00
_cell.angle_beta   90.00
_cell.angle_gamma   90.00
#
_symmetry.space_group_name_H-M   'P 1'
#
loop_
_entity.id
_entity.type
_entity.pdbx_description
1 polymer ?
#
loop_
_entity_poly.entity_id
_entity_poly.type
_entity_poly.pdbx_seq_one_letter_code
_entity_poly.pdbx_strand_id
1 'polypeptide(L)'
;MREIKFRAYAVESLIDSQWIENGYGVTKIKYTDGTSSVHILTSYGDYQVVEDSVGQYTGLKDRNKREIYEGDIVQFTDNYNTDIPPRIGVVKFNNASFYITDGAYSCYRWIDINVEIIGNIYENPELI
;
A
#
# COMPACT_ATOMS: atom_id res chain seq x y z
N MET A 1 -11.07 1.14 -17.89
CA MET A 1 -10.70 0.01 -17.04
C MET A 1 -9.76 0.48 -15.95
N ARG A 2 -9.99 0.04 -14.74
CA ARG A 2 -9.15 0.38 -13.59
C ARG A 2 -7.79 -0.32 -13.72
N GLU A 3 -6.71 0.40 -13.40
CA GLU A 3 -5.36 -0.15 -13.40
C GLU A 3 -5.15 -1.04 -12.18
N ILE A 4 -4.69 -2.27 -12.41
CA ILE A 4 -4.39 -3.22 -11.34
C ILE A 4 -2.88 -3.44 -11.33
N LYS A 5 -2.24 -3.02 -10.24
CA LYS A 5 -0.81 -3.22 -10.07
C LYS A 5 -0.43 -3.30 -8.60
N PHE A 6 0.77 -3.81 -8.36
CA PHE A 6 1.29 -4.09 -7.04
C PHE A 6 2.67 -3.48 -6.88
N ARG A 7 3.05 -3.24 -5.63
CA ARG A 7 4.43 -2.95 -5.23
C ARG A 7 4.85 -3.89 -4.12
N ALA A 8 6.15 -4.09 -3.94
CA ALA A 8 6.68 -4.88 -2.84
C ALA A 8 8.15 -4.55 -2.59
N TYR A 9 8.63 -4.85 -1.39
CA TYR A 9 10.03 -4.62 -0.98
C TYR A 9 10.86 -5.86 -1.31
N ALA A 10 11.95 -5.67 -2.06
CA ALA A 10 12.80 -6.77 -2.52
C ALA A 10 13.56 -7.40 -1.36
N VAL A 11 13.73 -8.73 -1.42
CA VAL A 11 14.57 -9.47 -0.48
C VAL A 11 16.06 -9.23 -0.80
N GLU A 12 16.42 -9.24 -2.09
CA GLU A 12 17.79 -8.99 -2.52
C GLU A 12 18.10 -7.50 -2.55
N SER A 13 19.36 -7.14 -2.28
CA SER A 13 19.80 -5.75 -2.37
C SER A 13 19.79 -5.27 -3.80
N LEU A 14 19.09 -4.18 -4.06
CA LEU A 14 18.99 -3.53 -5.35
C LEU A 14 19.74 -2.20 -5.35
N ILE A 15 20.13 -1.72 -6.53
CA ILE A 15 21.00 -0.55 -6.65
C ILE A 15 20.26 0.76 -6.35
N ASP A 16 19.08 0.95 -6.96
CA ASP A 16 18.38 2.23 -6.89
C ASP A 16 17.36 2.29 -5.76
N SER A 17 16.45 1.33 -5.72
CA SER A 17 15.39 1.28 -4.72
C SER A 17 15.09 -0.18 -4.37
N GLN A 18 14.84 -0.42 -3.09
CA GLN A 18 14.36 -1.74 -2.65
C GLN A 18 12.88 -1.95 -2.98
N TRP A 19 12.13 -0.88 -3.24
CA TRP A 19 10.75 -1.00 -3.69
C TRP A 19 10.69 -1.33 -5.17
N ILE A 20 9.99 -2.43 -5.48
CA ILE A 20 9.66 -2.83 -6.83
C ILE A 20 8.21 -2.40 -7.08
N GLU A 21 8.01 -1.57 -8.09
CA GLU A 21 6.71 -1.01 -8.44
C GLU A 21 6.24 -1.55 -9.79
N ASN A 22 5.00 -1.28 -10.12
CA ASN A 22 4.38 -1.65 -11.39
C ASN A 22 4.36 -3.16 -11.63
N GLY A 23 4.27 -3.95 -10.57
CA GLY A 23 4.05 -5.39 -10.69
C GLY A 23 2.65 -5.68 -11.19
N TYR A 24 2.51 -6.63 -12.12
CA TYR A 24 1.19 -7.03 -12.63
C TYR A 24 0.63 -8.25 -11.90
N GLY A 25 1.40 -8.86 -11.02
CA GLY A 25 0.94 -10.00 -10.25
C GLY A 25 1.87 -10.34 -9.10
N VAL A 26 1.38 -11.13 -8.18
CA VAL A 26 2.11 -11.64 -7.02
C VAL A 26 1.83 -13.13 -6.92
N THR A 27 2.87 -13.93 -6.68
CA THR A 27 2.73 -15.38 -6.50
C THR A 27 3.43 -15.83 -5.24
N LYS A 28 2.86 -16.84 -4.59
CA LYS A 28 3.46 -17.49 -3.42
C LYS A 28 3.80 -18.93 -3.78
N ILE A 29 5.07 -19.29 -3.65
CA ILE A 29 5.57 -20.63 -3.91
C ILE A 29 5.76 -21.33 -2.58
N LYS A 30 5.12 -22.49 -2.42
CA LYS A 30 5.28 -23.35 -1.24
C LYS A 30 6.19 -24.51 -1.58
N TYR A 31 7.20 -24.73 -0.75
CA TYR A 31 8.18 -25.80 -0.94
C TYR A 31 7.85 -27.01 -0.07
N THR A 32 8.39 -28.17 -0.45
CA THR A 32 8.13 -29.43 0.24
C THR A 32 8.71 -29.47 1.66
N ASP A 33 9.70 -28.61 1.96
CA ASP A 33 10.29 -28.51 3.29
C ASP A 33 9.47 -27.65 4.27
N GLY A 34 8.31 -27.15 3.83
CA GLY A 34 7.43 -26.30 4.65
C GLY A 34 7.72 -24.82 4.54
N THR A 35 8.77 -24.40 3.82
CA THR A 35 9.06 -22.99 3.58
C THR A 35 8.25 -22.46 2.41
N SER A 36 8.23 -21.14 2.26
CA SER A 36 7.58 -20.48 1.12
C SER A 36 8.34 -19.22 0.73
N SER A 37 8.12 -18.78 -0.51
CA SER A 37 8.62 -17.50 -0.99
C SER A 37 7.52 -16.76 -1.74
N VAL A 38 7.58 -15.43 -1.72
CA VAL A 38 6.63 -14.56 -2.41
C VAL A 38 7.39 -13.78 -3.47
N HIS A 39 6.81 -13.68 -4.67
CA HIS A 39 7.43 -13.04 -5.81
C HIS A 39 6.48 -12.02 -6.43
N ILE A 40 7.03 -10.90 -6.84
CA ILE A 40 6.31 -9.92 -7.65
C ILE A 40 6.71 -10.09 -9.11
N LEU A 41 5.71 -10.07 -10.00
CA LEU A 41 5.91 -10.28 -11.44
C LEU A 41 5.88 -8.92 -12.13
N THR A 42 6.96 -8.60 -12.85
CA THR A 42 7.08 -7.32 -13.57
C THR A 42 7.48 -7.56 -15.02
N SER A 43 7.46 -6.50 -15.83
CA SER A 43 7.92 -6.55 -17.22
C SER A 43 9.41 -6.88 -17.36
N TYR A 44 10.18 -6.71 -16.29
CA TYR A 44 11.62 -6.99 -16.28
C TYR A 44 11.97 -8.34 -15.66
N GLY A 45 10.98 -9.08 -15.16
CA GLY A 45 11.17 -10.38 -14.54
C GLY A 45 10.44 -10.50 -13.22
N ASP A 46 10.65 -11.63 -12.53
CA ASP A 46 10.11 -11.79 -11.19
C ASP A 46 11.20 -11.54 -10.14
N TYR A 47 10.77 -11.08 -8.98
CA TYR A 47 11.66 -10.75 -7.87
C TYR A 47 11.09 -11.29 -6.58
N GLN A 48 11.92 -11.94 -5.78
CA GLN A 48 11.51 -12.36 -4.45
C GLN A 48 11.36 -11.13 -3.56
N VAL A 49 10.24 -11.08 -2.84
CA VAL A 49 9.87 -9.93 -2.02
C VAL A 49 9.47 -10.36 -0.62
N VAL A 50 9.48 -9.40 0.30
CA VAL A 50 8.99 -9.60 1.66
C VAL A 50 7.47 -9.62 1.62
N GLU A 51 6.84 -10.70 2.09
CA GLU A 51 5.39 -10.90 1.99
C GLU A 51 4.61 -9.74 2.61
N ASP A 52 5.00 -9.27 3.79
CA ASP A 52 4.30 -8.21 4.50
C ASP A 52 4.38 -6.85 3.80
N SER A 53 5.29 -6.69 2.84
CA SER A 53 5.46 -5.43 2.09
C SER A 53 4.58 -5.34 0.86
N VAL A 54 3.91 -6.42 0.48
CA VAL A 54 3.11 -6.46 -0.75
C VAL A 54 1.86 -5.60 -0.56
N GLY A 55 1.63 -4.68 -1.49
CA GLY A 55 0.45 -3.84 -1.49
C GLY A 55 -0.08 -3.62 -2.90
N GLN A 56 -1.39 -3.56 -3.01
CA GLN A 56 -2.07 -3.29 -4.27
C GLN A 56 -2.34 -1.79 -4.40
N TYR A 57 -2.19 -1.27 -5.62
CA TYR A 57 -2.59 0.09 -5.96
C TYR A 57 -4.11 0.24 -5.77
N THR A 58 -4.53 1.28 -5.04
CA THR A 58 -5.95 1.54 -4.77
C THR A 58 -6.71 2.06 -5.99
N GLY A 59 -6.00 2.53 -7.01
CA GLY A 59 -6.60 3.24 -8.15
C GLY A 59 -6.70 4.74 -7.92
N LEU A 60 -6.30 5.23 -6.75
CA LEU A 60 -6.42 6.63 -6.38
C LEU A 60 -5.04 7.25 -6.16
N LYS A 61 -4.98 8.57 -6.29
CA LYS A 61 -3.78 9.37 -6.02
C LYS A 61 -4.05 10.33 -4.87
N ASP A 62 -3.00 10.66 -4.13
CA ASP A 62 -3.10 11.64 -3.06
C ASP A 62 -3.12 13.06 -3.62
N ARG A 63 -3.20 14.06 -2.75
CA ARG A 63 -3.25 15.47 -3.14
C ARG A 63 -1.99 15.94 -3.91
N ASN A 64 -0.89 15.21 -3.78
CA ASN A 64 0.36 15.49 -4.49
C ASN A 64 0.51 14.64 -5.76
N LYS A 65 -0.57 13.98 -6.20
CA LYS A 65 -0.63 13.09 -7.38
C LYS A 65 0.23 11.84 -7.25
N ARG A 66 0.56 11.43 -6.02
CA ARG A 66 1.26 10.18 -5.74
C ARG A 66 0.24 9.04 -5.66
N GLU A 67 0.59 7.91 -6.24
CA GLU A 67 -0.26 6.72 -6.22
C GLU A 67 -0.38 6.16 -4.81
N ILE A 68 -1.61 5.87 -4.38
CA ILE A 68 -1.89 5.33 -3.05
C ILE A 68 -1.97 3.82 -3.12
N TYR A 69 -1.16 3.14 -2.31
CA TYR A 69 -1.12 1.69 -2.20
C TYR A 69 -1.61 1.23 -0.84
N GLU A 70 -2.15 0.02 -0.81
CA GLU A 70 -2.38 -0.69 0.45
C GLU A 70 -1.09 -0.72 1.26
N GLY A 71 -1.18 -0.41 2.55
CA GLY A 71 -0.01 -0.29 3.42
C GLY A 71 0.56 1.11 3.55
N ASP A 72 0.10 2.07 2.74
CA ASP A 72 0.49 3.47 2.93
C ASP A 72 -0.05 4.02 4.23
N ILE A 73 0.76 4.85 4.90
CA ILE A 73 0.32 5.66 6.02
C ILE A 73 -0.02 7.03 5.45
N VAL A 74 -1.22 7.50 5.74
CA VAL A 74 -1.74 8.75 5.18
C VAL A 74 -2.23 9.66 6.28
N GLN A 75 -2.08 10.96 6.05
CA GLN A 75 -2.78 11.98 6.80
C GLN A 75 -3.99 12.41 5.98
N PHE A 76 -5.16 12.45 6.61
CA PHE A 76 -6.39 12.78 5.88
C PHE A 76 -7.24 13.77 6.65
N THR A 77 -7.91 14.61 5.90
CA THR A 77 -8.80 15.66 6.42
C THR A 77 -10.17 15.53 5.78
N ASP A 78 -11.20 15.91 6.55
CA ASP A 78 -12.56 15.94 6.05
C ASP A 78 -12.76 17.17 5.14
N ASN A 79 -13.30 16.96 3.94
CA ASN A 79 -13.54 18.03 2.98
C ASN A 79 -14.70 18.93 3.37
N TYR A 80 -15.60 18.44 4.21
CA TYR A 80 -16.83 19.15 4.58
C TYR A 80 -16.79 19.76 5.97
N ASN A 81 -15.88 19.32 6.81
CA ASN A 81 -15.74 19.83 8.17
C ASN A 81 -14.27 20.08 8.52
N THR A 82 -13.81 21.28 8.24
CA THR A 82 -12.42 21.69 8.46
C THR A 82 -12.09 21.91 9.94
N ASP A 83 -13.08 21.89 10.83
CA ASP A 83 -12.84 21.99 12.27
C ASP A 83 -12.36 20.67 12.87
N ILE A 84 -12.53 19.56 12.15
CA ILE A 84 -11.99 18.27 12.57
C ILE A 84 -10.49 18.23 12.28
N PRO A 85 -9.64 17.98 13.31
CA PRO A 85 -8.20 17.91 13.09
C PRO A 85 -7.84 16.78 12.11
N PRO A 86 -6.73 16.91 11.37
CA PRO A 86 -6.25 15.84 10.52
C PRO A 86 -6.04 14.55 11.30
N ARG A 87 -6.34 13.42 10.66
CA ARG A 87 -6.12 12.08 11.22
C ARG A 87 -5.03 11.38 10.46
N ILE A 88 -4.36 10.45 11.13
CA ILE A 88 -3.35 9.57 10.52
C ILE A 88 -3.89 8.16 10.56
N GLY A 89 -3.84 7.47 9.44
CA GLY A 89 -4.29 6.10 9.34
C GLY A 89 -3.56 5.31 8.29
N VAL A 90 -3.87 4.02 8.22
CA VAL A 90 -3.27 3.06 7.29
C VAL A 90 -4.29 2.67 6.24
N VAL A 91 -3.83 2.60 5.00
CA VAL A 91 -4.65 2.09 3.89
C VAL A 91 -4.68 0.57 3.95
N LYS A 92 -5.87 0.01 4.08
CA LYS A 92 -6.10 -1.44 4.15
C LYS A 92 -7.14 -1.87 3.13
N PHE A 93 -7.20 -3.19 2.89
CA PHE A 93 -8.19 -3.81 2.03
C PHE A 93 -8.91 -4.91 2.82
N ASN A 94 -10.25 -4.82 2.86
CA ASN A 94 -11.09 -5.84 3.49
C ASN A 94 -12.50 -5.71 2.94
N ASN A 95 -13.21 -6.82 2.91
CA ASN A 95 -14.60 -6.86 2.43
C ASN A 95 -14.77 -6.22 1.05
N ALA A 96 -13.84 -6.54 0.13
CA ALA A 96 -13.80 -6.05 -1.25
C ALA A 96 -13.64 -4.53 -1.37
N SER A 97 -13.06 -3.88 -0.38
CA SER A 97 -12.92 -2.42 -0.38
C SER A 97 -11.60 -1.97 0.24
N PHE A 98 -11.00 -0.94 -0.36
CA PHE A 98 -9.90 -0.19 0.27
C PHE A 98 -10.48 0.84 1.23
N TYR A 99 -9.86 1.00 2.39
CA TYR A 99 -10.28 1.97 3.39
C TYR A 99 -9.07 2.47 4.19
N ILE A 100 -9.28 3.55 4.93
CA ILE A 100 -8.25 4.11 5.82
C ILE A 100 -8.72 3.90 7.25
N THR A 101 -7.83 3.40 8.12
CA THR A 101 -8.17 3.20 9.53
C THR A 101 -7.02 3.61 10.44
N ASP A 102 -7.37 4.19 11.59
CA ASP A 102 -6.44 4.44 12.71
C ASP A 102 -6.62 3.41 13.84
N GLY A 103 -7.42 2.36 13.59
CA GLY A 103 -7.76 1.33 14.56
C GLY A 103 -9.07 1.57 15.28
N ALA A 104 -9.49 2.81 15.44
CA ALA A 104 -10.74 3.19 16.09
C ALA A 104 -11.77 3.70 15.09
N TYR A 105 -11.32 4.38 14.07
CA TYR A 105 -12.16 4.97 13.01
C TYR A 105 -11.74 4.41 11.66
N SER A 106 -12.74 4.09 10.80
CA SER A 106 -12.48 3.62 9.43
C SER A 106 -13.22 4.48 8.44
N CYS A 107 -12.51 4.93 7.40
CA CYS A 107 -13.08 5.76 6.34
C CYS A 107 -13.08 5.00 5.02
N TYR A 108 -14.27 4.82 4.45
CA TYR A 108 -14.48 4.15 3.17
C TYR A 108 -14.81 5.12 2.05
N ARG A 109 -15.12 6.37 2.37
CA ARG A 109 -15.59 7.37 1.40
C ARG A 109 -14.45 8.32 1.04
N TRP A 110 -13.63 7.88 0.10
CA TRP A 110 -12.47 8.64 -0.33
C TRP A 110 -12.79 10.00 -0.94
N ILE A 111 -13.99 10.15 -1.53
CA ILE A 111 -14.41 11.40 -2.13
C ILE A 111 -14.63 12.51 -1.10
N ASP A 112 -14.88 12.14 0.15
CA ASP A 112 -15.18 13.09 1.22
C ASP A 112 -13.93 13.57 1.96
N ILE A 113 -12.75 13.09 1.59
CA ILE A 113 -11.52 13.38 2.31
C ILE A 113 -10.41 13.85 1.37
N ASN A 114 -9.46 14.57 1.95
CA ASN A 114 -8.22 14.97 1.30
C ASN A 114 -7.08 14.18 1.93
N VAL A 115 -6.28 13.50 1.10
CA VAL A 115 -5.31 12.51 1.56
C VAL A 115 -3.90 12.90 1.15
N GLU A 116 -2.95 12.75 2.08
CA GLU A 116 -1.52 12.91 1.82
C GLU A 116 -0.76 11.70 2.36
N ILE A 117 0.05 11.08 1.50
CA ILE A 117 0.92 9.96 1.90
C ILE A 117 2.07 10.53 2.73
N ILE A 118 2.29 9.98 3.94
CA ILE A 118 3.38 10.39 4.82
C ILE A 118 4.37 9.27 5.10
N GLY A 119 4.10 8.05 4.66
CA GLY A 119 4.98 6.91 4.83
C GLY A 119 4.26 5.61 4.49
N ASN A 120 4.79 4.50 4.97
CA ASN A 120 4.15 3.20 4.83
C ASN A 120 4.43 2.33 6.06
N ILE A 121 3.59 1.33 6.29
CA ILE A 121 3.68 0.50 7.51
C ILE A 121 4.94 -0.38 7.54
N TYR A 122 5.52 -0.66 6.38
CA TYR A 122 6.71 -1.49 6.30
C TYR A 122 7.96 -0.74 6.78
N GLU A 123 8.13 0.52 6.32
CA GLU A 123 9.31 1.32 6.63
C GLU A 123 9.11 2.29 7.80
N ASN A 124 7.88 2.72 8.05
CA ASN A 124 7.59 3.78 9.02
C ASN A 124 6.54 3.36 10.06
N PRO A 125 6.65 2.18 10.69
CA PRO A 125 5.63 1.73 11.65
C PRO A 125 5.50 2.66 12.86
N GLU A 126 6.51 3.47 13.16
CA GLU A 126 6.49 4.44 14.26
C GLU A 126 5.49 5.58 14.07
N LEU A 127 4.99 5.77 12.84
CA LEU A 127 4.01 6.83 12.55
C LEU A 127 2.58 6.49 13.00
N ILE A 128 2.36 5.24 13.36
CA ILE A 128 1.03 4.77 13.78
C ILE A 128 1.01 4.24 15.20
#